data_dafaf7aa2babb84f7be025fde62d30bc
#
_entry.id   dafaf7aa2babb84f7be025fde62d30bc
#
_cell.length_a   1.000
_cell.length_b   1.000
_cell.length_c   1.000
_cell.angle_alpha   90.00
_cell.angle_beta   90.00
_cell.angle_gamma   90.00
#
_symmetry.space_group_name_H-M   'P 1'
#
loop_
_entity.id
_entity.type
_entity.pdbx_description
1 polymer ?
#
loop_
_entity_poly.entity_id
_entity_poly.type
_entity_poly.pdbx_seq_one_letter_code
_entity_poly.pdbx_strand_id
1 'polypeptide(L)'
;TGQLSLRVANPKLWSPDHPYLYTLTVAYNDGGRCRDAYSLKTGIRTLTIGKEGVRLNGRPLPIKGVCLHHDLGPLGAAVNKAAIIRQVNILKDMGANAIRTSHNMPSQTQMQVYDSLGIVVMAESFDMWLYPKCQNGYARLFKDWADRDITNLVLANRNHPSLIMYSIGNEIPEQWSDEGREIARHLQDLCHRLDPTRMVTQGMDRPDDALKSGFAQVMDIPGFNYRVWKYPKDISHLTCGYLLGSETASTISSRGVYKFPVTWGANITYPDGQCNGYDTQWCPWSNLPEEDFMAQSDASYTIGQFVWTGFDYLGEPTPYDSYWPARSSYFGICDLAGLPKDRYYLYRSVWNTKENTVHVLPHWTWPGREGQITPVFVYTSYPSAELFINGKSMGKRTKLSITDGEYNTGRPATPSDAERRAARYRLMWNDIKYEPGELKVICYDDSGNQAAEISEHTAGKACAIKLQADRDTIQADGSALAYITVFLTDKDGYPIPTAEDELQFTVSGAGTFKAVCNGDATSLESFVKPQMKLFSGKLVVTIQASEQKGDIMLKVNDVNQPQLSAEMRLIAE
;
A
#
# COMPACT_ATOMS: atom_id res chain seq x y z
N THR A 1 0.13 20.49 -37.96
CA THR A 1 0.60 20.50 -36.58
C THR A 1 1.21 21.88 -36.27
N GLY A 2 0.72 22.55 -35.25
CA GLY A 2 1.25 23.81 -34.74
C GLY A 2 1.79 23.66 -33.32
N GLN A 3 2.83 24.41 -33.01
CA GLN A 3 3.33 24.54 -31.64
C GLN A 3 2.92 25.92 -31.10
N LEU A 4 2.33 25.93 -29.91
CA LEU A 4 1.97 27.12 -29.19
C LEU A 4 2.80 27.21 -27.90
N SER A 5 3.26 28.39 -27.56
CA SER A 5 3.98 28.66 -26.30
C SER A 5 3.16 29.61 -25.44
N LEU A 6 2.96 29.22 -24.19
CA LEU A 6 2.28 30.02 -23.18
C LEU A 6 3.24 30.29 -22.03
N ARG A 7 3.41 31.57 -21.67
CA ARG A 7 4.19 31.96 -20.50
C ARG A 7 3.26 32.20 -19.31
N VAL A 8 3.51 31.49 -18.21
CA VAL A 8 2.83 31.70 -16.92
C VAL A 8 3.79 32.43 -15.99
N ALA A 9 3.45 33.65 -15.60
CA ALA A 9 4.25 34.44 -14.65
C ALA A 9 3.98 33.92 -13.22
N ASN A 10 5.04 33.73 -12.43
CA ASN A 10 4.98 33.26 -11.04
C ASN A 10 4.07 32.03 -10.85
N PRO A 11 4.35 30.91 -11.52
CA PRO A 11 3.47 29.76 -11.49
C PRO A 11 3.39 29.14 -10.09
N LYS A 12 2.20 28.71 -9.70
CA LYS A 12 2.01 27.81 -8.56
C LYS A 12 2.46 26.41 -9.00
N LEU A 13 3.54 25.92 -8.38
CA LEU A 13 4.11 24.63 -8.75
C LEU A 13 3.33 23.48 -8.12
N TRP A 14 3.14 22.43 -8.90
CA TRP A 14 2.55 21.19 -8.42
C TRP A 14 3.57 20.39 -7.60
N SER A 15 3.14 19.86 -6.45
CA SER A 15 3.90 18.90 -5.63
C SER A 15 2.94 18.02 -4.82
N PRO A 16 3.40 16.90 -4.23
CA PRO A 16 2.58 16.08 -3.34
C PRO A 16 1.93 16.82 -2.17
N ASP A 17 2.61 17.84 -1.61
CA ASP A 17 2.08 18.67 -0.54
C ASP A 17 1.18 19.81 -1.03
N HIS A 18 1.38 20.25 -2.27
CA HIS A 18 0.63 21.34 -2.90
C HIS A 18 0.25 20.96 -4.34
N PRO A 19 -0.76 20.08 -4.53
CA PRO A 19 -1.12 19.55 -5.85
C PRO A 19 -1.96 20.53 -6.67
N TYR A 20 -1.40 21.71 -6.94
CA TYR A 20 -2.09 22.76 -7.67
C TYR A 20 -2.19 22.43 -9.16
N LEU A 21 -3.42 22.44 -9.69
CA LEU A 21 -3.71 22.15 -11.09
C LEU A 21 -4.25 23.36 -11.81
N TYR A 22 -3.69 23.65 -12.97
CA TYR A 22 -4.22 24.61 -13.94
C TYR A 22 -5.22 23.90 -14.86
N THR A 23 -6.17 24.67 -15.40
CA THR A 23 -6.97 24.24 -16.55
C THR A 23 -6.34 24.83 -17.80
N LEU A 24 -5.82 23.95 -18.67
CA LEU A 24 -5.37 24.34 -20.01
C LEU A 24 -6.51 24.09 -20.99
N THR A 25 -6.93 25.14 -21.68
CA THR A 25 -7.94 25.05 -22.77
C THR A 25 -7.29 25.40 -24.10
N VAL A 26 -7.39 24.51 -25.05
CA VAL A 26 -6.98 24.74 -26.45
C VAL A 26 -8.24 24.85 -27.28
N ALA A 27 -8.45 25.98 -27.95
CA ALA A 27 -9.61 26.23 -28.79
C ALA A 27 -9.19 26.46 -30.24
N TYR A 28 -9.86 25.78 -31.16
CA TYR A 28 -9.76 26.06 -32.60
C TYR A 28 -10.85 27.01 -33.02
N ASN A 29 -10.47 28.18 -33.51
CA ASN A 29 -11.38 29.21 -34.01
C ASN A 29 -11.24 29.37 -35.52
N ASP A 30 -12.38 29.46 -36.21
CA ASP A 30 -12.46 29.73 -37.63
C ASP A 30 -13.52 30.82 -37.87
N GLY A 31 -13.13 31.91 -38.58
CA GLY A 31 -14.00 33.04 -38.84
C GLY A 31 -14.58 33.71 -37.59
N GLY A 32 -13.81 33.72 -36.48
CA GLY A 32 -14.26 34.28 -35.18
C GLY A 32 -15.20 33.40 -34.37
N ARG A 33 -15.48 32.17 -34.85
CA ARG A 33 -16.29 31.16 -34.14
C ARG A 33 -15.42 30.05 -33.64
N CYS A 34 -15.61 29.66 -32.36
CA CYS A 34 -15.01 28.46 -31.82
C CYS A 34 -15.63 27.23 -32.50
N ARG A 35 -14.80 26.44 -33.18
CA ARG A 35 -15.19 25.22 -33.89
C ARG A 35 -15.00 23.97 -33.05
N ASP A 36 -13.96 24.01 -32.22
CA ASP A 36 -13.63 22.90 -31.32
C ASP A 36 -12.83 23.43 -30.14
N ALA A 37 -12.95 22.78 -28.97
CA ALA A 37 -12.19 23.11 -27.79
C ALA A 37 -11.92 21.87 -26.94
N TYR A 38 -10.69 21.76 -26.45
CA TYR A 38 -10.28 20.71 -25.55
C TYR A 38 -9.68 21.30 -24.28
N SER A 39 -10.15 20.84 -23.12
CA SER A 39 -9.65 21.28 -21.82
C SER A 39 -9.12 20.10 -21.03
N LEU A 40 -7.97 20.31 -20.39
CA LEU A 40 -7.36 19.35 -19.48
C LEU A 40 -6.85 20.02 -18.20
N LYS A 41 -6.77 19.24 -17.12
CA LYS A 41 -6.07 19.66 -15.90
C LYS A 41 -4.60 19.28 -16.04
N THR A 42 -3.69 20.17 -15.67
CA THR A 42 -2.26 19.91 -15.68
C THR A 42 -1.56 20.71 -14.58
N GLY A 43 -0.37 20.27 -14.17
CA GLY A 43 0.45 20.94 -13.16
C GLY A 43 1.78 21.41 -13.75
N ILE A 44 2.28 22.53 -13.25
CA ILE A 44 3.60 23.04 -13.61
C ILE A 44 4.60 22.55 -12.57
N ARG A 45 5.64 21.86 -13.00
CA ARG A 45 6.70 21.33 -12.14
C ARG A 45 7.98 21.09 -12.92
N THR A 46 9.10 20.93 -12.19
CA THR A 46 10.35 20.39 -12.70
C THR A 46 10.66 19.08 -11.99
N LEU A 47 11.19 18.11 -12.73
CA LEU A 47 11.57 16.80 -12.21
C LEU A 47 12.99 16.48 -12.67
N THR A 48 13.83 16.05 -11.75
CA THR A 48 15.15 15.48 -12.07
C THR A 48 15.36 14.20 -11.27
N ILE A 49 15.95 13.19 -11.91
CA ILE A 49 16.30 11.90 -11.30
C ILE A 49 17.76 11.63 -11.64
N GLY A 50 18.53 11.21 -10.66
CA GLY A 50 19.96 10.94 -10.84
C GLY A 50 20.63 10.51 -9.53
N LYS A 51 21.96 10.59 -9.48
CA LYS A 51 22.76 10.22 -8.30
C LYS A 51 22.39 10.98 -7.03
N GLU A 52 21.84 12.17 -7.16
CA GLU A 52 21.31 13.01 -6.07
C GLU A 52 19.90 12.57 -5.61
N GLY A 53 19.39 11.45 -6.12
CA GLY A 53 18.02 11.00 -5.90
C GLY A 53 16.99 11.66 -6.83
N VAL A 54 15.73 11.56 -6.44
CA VAL A 54 14.60 12.22 -7.11
C VAL A 54 14.42 13.62 -6.54
N ARG A 55 14.33 14.63 -7.40
CA ARG A 55 14.06 16.02 -7.02
C ARG A 55 12.86 16.55 -7.79
N LEU A 56 11.93 17.14 -7.06
CA LEU A 56 10.77 17.82 -7.60
C LEU A 56 10.85 19.31 -7.24
N ASN A 57 10.79 20.17 -8.26
CA ASN A 57 10.95 21.61 -8.08
C ASN A 57 12.26 21.99 -7.34
N GLY A 58 13.34 21.25 -7.61
CA GLY A 58 14.65 21.40 -6.97
C GLY A 58 14.76 20.86 -5.54
N ARG A 59 13.66 20.34 -4.94
CA ARG A 59 13.66 19.76 -3.59
C ARG A 59 13.76 18.24 -3.65
N PRO A 60 14.50 17.59 -2.73
CA PRO A 60 14.52 16.15 -2.62
C PRO A 60 13.12 15.56 -2.43
N LEU A 61 12.82 14.49 -3.14
CA LEU A 61 11.59 13.71 -3.02
C LEU A 61 11.98 12.23 -2.90
N PRO A 62 12.36 11.74 -1.70
CA PRO A 62 12.59 10.32 -1.50
C PRO A 62 11.30 9.54 -1.81
N ILE A 63 11.39 8.55 -2.69
CA ILE A 63 10.22 7.75 -3.08
C ILE A 63 9.86 6.76 -1.97
N LYS A 64 8.70 6.95 -1.38
CA LYS A 64 8.05 6.09 -0.39
C LYS A 64 6.80 5.51 -1.04
N GLY A 65 7.01 4.54 -1.93
CA GLY A 65 5.98 4.03 -2.82
C GLY A 65 5.39 2.70 -2.40
N VAL A 66 4.22 2.41 -2.96
CA VAL A 66 3.59 1.08 -2.91
C VAL A 66 3.17 0.65 -4.31
N CYS A 67 3.21 -0.66 -4.55
CA CYS A 67 2.61 -1.28 -5.72
C CYS A 67 1.10 -1.44 -5.51
N LEU A 68 0.30 -1.19 -6.53
CA LEU A 68 -1.13 -1.44 -6.54
C LEU A 68 -1.52 -2.21 -7.80
N HIS A 69 -2.20 -3.33 -7.64
CA HIS A 69 -2.98 -3.92 -8.72
C HIS A 69 -4.20 -3.06 -9.04
N HIS A 70 -4.80 -3.26 -10.20
CA HIS A 70 -6.08 -2.64 -10.57
C HIS A 70 -7.22 -3.36 -9.83
N ASP A 71 -7.30 -3.12 -8.53
CA ASP A 71 -8.22 -3.77 -7.58
C ASP A 71 -8.71 -2.76 -6.54
N LEU A 72 -10.01 -2.75 -6.28
CA LEU A 72 -10.67 -1.92 -5.28
C LEU A 72 -11.31 -2.76 -4.16
N GLY A 73 -10.73 -3.92 -3.84
CA GLY A 73 -11.23 -4.84 -2.83
C GLY A 73 -12.59 -5.41 -3.23
N PRO A 74 -13.67 -5.22 -2.44
CA PRO A 74 -14.98 -5.79 -2.73
C PRO A 74 -15.63 -5.23 -4.01
N LEU A 75 -15.10 -4.18 -4.59
CA LEU A 75 -15.54 -3.64 -5.88
C LEU A 75 -14.80 -4.26 -7.07
N GLY A 76 -13.78 -5.07 -6.83
CA GLY A 76 -12.98 -5.73 -7.85
C GLY A 76 -12.24 -4.74 -8.76
N ALA A 77 -12.14 -5.07 -10.04
CA ALA A 77 -11.45 -4.26 -11.05
C ALA A 77 -12.30 -3.10 -11.62
N ALA A 78 -13.36 -2.70 -10.94
CA ALA A 78 -14.16 -1.54 -11.33
C ALA A 78 -13.38 -0.24 -11.18
N VAL A 79 -13.68 0.75 -12.03
CA VAL A 79 -13.15 2.11 -11.87
C VAL A 79 -14.17 2.95 -11.11
N ASN A 80 -13.87 3.27 -9.84
CA ASN A 80 -14.69 4.15 -9.02
C ASN A 80 -13.83 5.22 -8.37
N LYS A 81 -14.12 6.49 -8.66
CA LYS A 81 -13.34 7.64 -8.20
C LYS A 81 -13.30 7.74 -6.67
N ALA A 82 -14.41 7.51 -5.97
CA ALA A 82 -14.48 7.61 -4.51
C ALA A 82 -13.63 6.53 -3.84
N ALA A 83 -13.63 5.30 -4.38
CA ALA A 83 -12.80 4.20 -3.89
C ALA A 83 -11.31 4.47 -4.09
N ILE A 84 -10.92 5.01 -5.26
CA ILE A 84 -9.52 5.39 -5.54
C ILE A 84 -9.07 6.51 -4.59
N ILE A 85 -9.91 7.52 -4.34
CA ILE A 85 -9.64 8.60 -3.37
C ILE A 85 -9.40 8.00 -1.98
N ARG A 86 -10.23 7.04 -1.55
CA ARG A 86 -10.06 6.36 -0.26
C ARG A 86 -8.70 5.66 -0.16
N GLN A 87 -8.32 4.87 -1.17
CA GLN A 87 -7.01 4.21 -1.20
C GLN A 87 -5.86 5.21 -1.08
N VAL A 88 -5.88 6.28 -1.87
CA VAL A 88 -4.85 7.32 -1.84
C VAL A 88 -4.77 8.00 -0.47
N ASN A 89 -5.91 8.33 0.14
CA ASN A 89 -5.91 8.96 1.46
C ASN A 89 -5.33 8.06 2.56
N ILE A 90 -5.66 6.77 2.56
CA ILE A 90 -5.09 5.77 3.48
C ILE A 90 -3.56 5.70 3.31
N LEU A 91 -3.08 5.64 2.07
CA LEU A 91 -1.65 5.57 1.78
C LEU A 91 -0.92 6.87 2.17
N LYS A 92 -1.52 8.03 1.94
CA LYS A 92 -0.94 9.32 2.33
C LYS A 92 -0.88 9.48 3.85
N ASP A 93 -1.88 9.03 4.59
CA ASP A 93 -1.85 9.00 6.06
C ASP A 93 -0.71 8.12 6.58
N MET A 94 -0.46 6.99 5.93
CA MET A 94 0.71 6.15 6.23
C MET A 94 2.04 6.85 5.95
N GLY A 95 2.06 7.90 5.13
CA GLY A 95 3.25 8.62 4.71
C GLY A 95 3.80 8.20 3.35
N ALA A 96 3.08 7.37 2.59
CA ALA A 96 3.42 7.07 1.20
C ALA A 96 3.21 8.31 0.32
N ASN A 97 4.10 8.49 -0.66
CA ASN A 97 4.06 9.60 -1.60
C ASN A 97 4.04 9.14 -3.07
N ALA A 98 4.12 7.83 -3.33
CA ALA A 98 4.22 7.27 -4.66
C ALA A 98 3.40 5.99 -4.83
N ILE A 99 2.94 5.73 -6.06
CA ILE A 99 2.26 4.51 -6.47
C ILE A 99 2.90 3.98 -7.75
N ARG A 100 3.15 2.65 -7.79
CA ARG A 100 3.43 1.90 -9.02
C ARG A 100 2.17 1.15 -9.43
N THR A 101 1.74 1.35 -10.68
CA THR A 101 0.56 0.67 -11.22
C THR A 101 0.96 -0.70 -11.77
N SER A 102 0.92 -1.71 -10.94
CA SER A 102 1.39 -3.08 -11.21
C SER A 102 0.29 -3.92 -11.83
N HIS A 103 0.45 -4.60 -12.94
CA HIS A 103 1.52 -4.47 -13.94
C HIS A 103 0.85 -4.09 -15.25
N ASN A 104 0.14 -2.99 -15.26
CA ASN A 104 -0.67 -2.54 -16.39
C ASN A 104 -0.95 -1.03 -16.33
N MET A 105 -1.36 -0.49 -17.46
CA MET A 105 -1.64 0.93 -17.62
C MET A 105 -2.73 1.41 -16.65
N PRO A 106 -2.50 2.54 -15.94
CA PRO A 106 -3.51 3.11 -15.05
C PRO A 106 -4.71 3.66 -15.83
N SER A 107 -5.88 3.65 -15.21
CA SER A 107 -7.06 4.34 -15.77
C SER A 107 -6.89 5.86 -15.70
N GLN A 108 -7.57 6.59 -16.60
CA GLN A 108 -7.56 8.06 -16.58
C GLN A 108 -8.12 8.62 -15.26
N THR A 109 -9.12 7.97 -14.66
CA THR A 109 -9.68 8.36 -13.37
C THR A 109 -8.64 8.23 -12.25
N GLN A 110 -7.82 7.16 -12.25
CA GLN A 110 -6.72 7.02 -11.30
C GLN A 110 -5.73 8.18 -11.42
N MET A 111 -5.27 8.48 -12.64
CA MET A 111 -4.30 9.54 -12.87
C MET A 111 -4.83 10.91 -12.46
N GLN A 112 -6.11 11.23 -12.75
CA GLN A 112 -6.75 12.47 -12.30
C GLN A 112 -6.84 12.58 -10.79
N VAL A 113 -7.13 11.48 -10.10
CA VAL A 113 -7.12 11.44 -8.62
C VAL A 113 -5.71 11.64 -8.09
N TYR A 114 -4.71 10.97 -8.68
CA TYR A 114 -3.30 11.11 -8.27
C TYR A 114 -2.79 12.53 -8.46
N ASP A 115 -3.14 13.18 -9.57
CA ASP A 115 -2.83 14.59 -9.80
C ASP A 115 -3.45 15.50 -8.74
N SER A 116 -4.73 15.29 -8.42
CA SER A 116 -5.51 16.16 -7.53
C SER A 116 -5.16 15.98 -6.06
N LEU A 117 -4.76 14.76 -5.65
CA LEU A 117 -4.41 14.46 -4.27
C LEU A 117 -2.90 14.56 -3.99
N GLY A 118 -2.08 14.75 -5.02
CA GLY A 118 -0.64 14.90 -4.86
C GLY A 118 0.03 13.58 -4.45
N ILE A 119 0.05 12.61 -5.36
CA ILE A 119 0.86 11.40 -5.21
C ILE A 119 1.58 11.15 -6.53
N VAL A 120 2.87 10.83 -6.49
CA VAL A 120 3.63 10.59 -7.72
C VAL A 120 3.45 9.16 -8.22
N VAL A 121 3.62 8.95 -9.52
CA VAL A 121 3.27 7.69 -10.18
C VAL A 121 4.41 7.17 -11.03
N MET A 122 4.69 5.87 -10.89
CA MET A 122 5.34 5.04 -11.88
C MET A 122 4.25 4.30 -12.66
N ALA A 123 4.00 4.73 -13.90
CA ALA A 123 3.00 4.09 -14.75
C ALA A 123 3.63 2.93 -15.52
N GLU A 124 3.06 1.73 -15.36
CA GLU A 124 3.66 0.51 -15.89
C GLU A 124 2.79 -0.12 -16.98
N SER A 125 3.45 -0.82 -17.89
CA SER A 125 2.85 -1.71 -18.87
C SER A 125 3.67 -2.99 -18.95
N PHE A 126 2.96 -4.12 -19.07
CA PHE A 126 3.44 -5.48 -19.23
C PHE A 126 4.01 -6.16 -17.99
N ASP A 127 3.47 -7.32 -17.70
CA ASP A 127 4.03 -8.29 -16.74
C ASP A 127 4.86 -9.39 -17.46
N MET A 128 4.86 -9.41 -18.77
CA MET A 128 5.66 -10.32 -19.61
C MET A 128 5.79 -9.77 -21.04
N TRP A 129 6.85 -10.20 -21.74
CA TRP A 129 7.05 -9.85 -23.14
C TRP A 129 6.81 -11.06 -24.05
N LEU A 130 7.84 -11.58 -24.71
CA LEU A 130 7.73 -12.69 -25.67
C LEU A 130 7.52 -14.03 -24.98
N TYR A 131 8.19 -14.26 -23.85
CA TYR A 131 8.12 -15.54 -23.14
C TYR A 131 7.02 -15.48 -22.05
N PRO A 132 6.07 -16.43 -22.09
CA PRO A 132 4.93 -16.39 -21.19
C PRO A 132 5.32 -16.80 -19.77
N LYS A 133 4.87 -16.03 -18.77
CA LYS A 133 4.83 -16.45 -17.36
C LYS A 133 3.63 -17.35 -17.09
N CYS A 134 2.55 -17.21 -17.86
CA CYS A 134 1.35 -18.00 -17.74
C CYS A 134 0.71 -18.23 -19.11
N GLN A 135 -0.11 -19.28 -19.22
CA GLN A 135 -0.67 -19.77 -20.49
C GLN A 135 -1.47 -18.71 -21.26
N ASN A 136 -2.28 -17.90 -20.58
CA ASN A 136 -3.16 -16.92 -21.21
C ASN A 136 -2.66 -15.46 -21.04
N GLY A 137 -1.36 -15.29 -20.77
CA GLY A 137 -0.75 -13.99 -20.55
C GLY A 137 -0.57 -13.17 -21.81
N TYR A 138 -0.03 -11.96 -21.63
CA TYR A 138 0.17 -10.97 -22.69
C TYR A 138 1.18 -11.40 -23.76
N ALA A 139 2.07 -12.34 -23.49
CA ALA A 139 3.12 -12.78 -24.42
C ALA A 139 2.60 -13.14 -25.83
N ARG A 140 1.39 -13.70 -25.91
CA ARG A 140 0.71 -14.03 -27.18
C ARG A 140 0.38 -12.80 -28.04
N LEU A 141 0.31 -11.61 -27.45
CA LEU A 141 -0.03 -10.35 -28.11
C LEU A 141 1.18 -9.44 -28.32
N PHE A 142 2.28 -9.69 -27.59
CA PHE A 142 3.39 -8.76 -27.47
C PHE A 142 3.95 -8.29 -28.83
N LYS A 143 4.20 -9.22 -29.77
CA LYS A 143 4.78 -8.89 -31.09
C LYS A 143 3.96 -7.89 -31.87
N ASP A 144 2.64 -7.98 -31.79
CA ASP A 144 1.73 -7.16 -32.60
C ASP A 144 1.28 -5.88 -31.89
N TRP A 145 1.33 -5.86 -30.56
CA TRP A 145 0.70 -4.82 -29.74
C TRP A 145 1.63 -3.99 -28.88
N ALA A 146 2.85 -4.45 -28.60
CA ALA A 146 3.75 -3.78 -27.65
C ALA A 146 3.97 -2.30 -27.95
N ASP A 147 4.29 -1.95 -29.21
CA ASP A 147 4.51 -0.57 -29.61
C ASP A 147 3.24 0.29 -29.48
N ARG A 148 2.08 -0.29 -29.77
CA ARG A 148 0.78 0.40 -29.64
C ARG A 148 0.46 0.66 -28.17
N ASP A 149 0.69 -0.33 -27.31
CA ASP A 149 0.37 -0.23 -25.90
C ASP A 149 1.32 0.70 -25.16
N ILE A 150 2.62 0.68 -25.47
CA ILE A 150 3.56 1.70 -24.96
C ILE A 150 3.21 3.09 -25.50
N THR A 151 2.83 3.21 -26.76
CA THR A 151 2.38 4.49 -27.31
C THR A 151 1.16 5.02 -26.55
N ASN A 152 0.18 4.15 -26.27
CA ASN A 152 -1.00 4.51 -25.48
C ASN A 152 -0.64 4.89 -24.04
N LEU A 153 0.25 4.12 -23.38
CA LEU A 153 0.72 4.42 -22.02
C LEU A 153 1.30 5.85 -21.96
N VAL A 154 2.18 6.19 -22.92
CA VAL A 154 2.84 7.51 -22.93
C VAL A 154 1.85 8.62 -23.30
N LEU A 155 1.14 8.48 -24.43
CA LEU A 155 0.27 9.56 -24.92
C LEU A 155 -0.91 9.86 -23.98
N ALA A 156 -1.46 8.83 -23.32
CA ALA A 156 -2.54 9.02 -22.36
C ALA A 156 -2.07 9.70 -21.08
N ASN A 157 -0.81 9.51 -20.66
CA ASN A 157 -0.37 9.88 -19.33
C ASN A 157 0.65 11.02 -19.26
N ARG A 158 1.35 11.38 -20.37
CA ARG A 158 2.43 12.39 -20.35
C ARG A 158 2.04 13.79 -19.87
N ASN A 159 0.74 14.14 -19.88
CA ASN A 159 0.25 15.44 -19.40
C ASN A 159 -0.07 15.47 -17.90
N HIS A 160 -0.04 14.32 -17.21
CA HIS A 160 -0.27 14.24 -15.78
C HIS A 160 0.97 14.68 -14.98
N PRO A 161 0.86 15.69 -14.09
CA PRO A 161 2.00 16.14 -13.30
C PRO A 161 2.44 15.09 -12.25
N SER A 162 1.56 14.20 -11.83
CA SER A 162 1.87 13.08 -10.93
C SER A 162 2.82 12.05 -11.55
N LEU A 163 2.79 11.87 -12.87
CA LEU A 163 3.63 10.90 -13.54
C LEU A 163 5.11 11.31 -13.49
N ILE A 164 5.97 10.47 -12.91
CA ILE A 164 7.41 10.74 -12.76
C ILE A 164 8.30 9.82 -13.59
N MET A 165 7.85 8.61 -13.91
CA MET A 165 8.58 7.65 -14.74
C MET A 165 7.64 6.65 -15.38
N TYR A 166 8.08 6.05 -16.47
CA TYR A 166 7.41 4.91 -17.11
C TYR A 166 8.13 3.61 -16.75
N SER A 167 7.37 2.53 -16.55
CA SER A 167 7.90 1.18 -16.45
C SER A 167 7.42 0.36 -17.64
N ILE A 168 8.37 -0.25 -18.38
CA ILE A 168 8.11 -0.98 -19.61
C ILE A 168 7.97 -2.48 -19.42
N GLY A 169 7.99 -2.96 -18.18
CA GLY A 169 7.80 -4.37 -17.88
C GLY A 169 8.11 -4.74 -16.44
N ASN A 170 7.68 -5.93 -16.06
CA ASN A 170 7.92 -6.51 -14.75
C ASN A 170 8.46 -7.93 -14.88
N GLU A 171 9.60 -8.21 -14.21
CA GLU A 171 10.19 -9.55 -14.10
C GLU A 171 10.21 -10.33 -15.41
N ILE A 172 10.61 -9.63 -16.46
CA ILE A 172 10.59 -10.16 -17.83
C ILE A 172 11.52 -11.38 -17.93
N PRO A 173 11.04 -12.53 -18.43
CA PRO A 173 11.88 -13.71 -18.54
C PRO A 173 13.14 -13.47 -19.37
N GLU A 174 13.09 -12.59 -20.38
CA GLU A 174 14.18 -12.30 -21.35
C GLU A 174 15.32 -11.46 -20.77
N GLN A 175 15.29 -11.00 -19.52
CA GLN A 175 16.31 -10.11 -18.95
C GLN A 175 17.75 -10.69 -18.95
N TRP A 176 17.89 -12.00 -19.18
CA TRP A 176 19.19 -12.69 -19.31
C TRP A 176 19.79 -12.65 -20.72
N SER A 177 19.05 -12.18 -21.74
CA SER A 177 19.38 -12.37 -23.14
C SER A 177 19.68 -11.07 -23.89
N ASP A 178 20.41 -11.18 -25.01
CA ASP A 178 20.62 -10.07 -25.96
C ASP A 178 19.30 -9.62 -26.59
N GLU A 179 18.40 -10.56 -26.92
CA GLU A 179 17.07 -10.26 -27.45
C GLU A 179 16.28 -9.37 -26.48
N GLY A 180 16.25 -9.74 -25.20
CA GLY A 180 15.59 -8.95 -24.16
C GLY A 180 16.20 -7.56 -24.03
N ARG A 181 17.52 -7.43 -24.07
CA ARG A 181 18.22 -6.14 -24.05
C ARG A 181 17.83 -5.24 -25.23
N GLU A 182 17.73 -5.79 -26.44
CA GLU A 182 17.34 -5.03 -27.63
C GLU A 182 15.85 -4.61 -27.57
N ILE A 183 14.96 -5.47 -27.07
CA ILE A 183 13.56 -5.11 -26.82
C ILE A 183 13.48 -3.97 -25.80
N ALA A 184 14.22 -4.07 -24.68
CA ALA A 184 14.27 -3.03 -23.65
C ALA A 184 14.68 -1.68 -24.23
N ARG A 185 15.75 -1.66 -25.06
CA ARG A 185 16.22 -0.46 -25.74
C ARG A 185 15.15 0.11 -26.66
N HIS A 186 14.53 -0.74 -27.49
CA HIS A 186 13.47 -0.33 -28.41
C HIS A 186 12.29 0.34 -27.70
N LEU A 187 11.77 -0.28 -26.63
CA LEU A 187 10.63 0.25 -25.88
C LEU A 187 10.98 1.53 -25.11
N GLN A 188 12.19 1.61 -24.54
CA GLN A 188 12.66 2.82 -23.88
C GLN A 188 12.83 3.97 -24.89
N ASP A 189 13.43 3.71 -26.05
CA ASP A 189 13.58 4.71 -27.13
C ASP A 189 12.21 5.17 -27.66
N LEU A 190 11.21 4.28 -27.70
CA LEU A 190 9.84 4.65 -28.05
C LEU A 190 9.23 5.61 -27.00
N CYS A 191 9.42 5.33 -25.72
CA CYS A 191 8.99 6.25 -24.66
C CYS A 191 9.64 7.62 -24.82
N HIS A 192 10.96 7.69 -25.01
CA HIS A 192 11.69 8.95 -25.18
C HIS A 192 11.27 9.74 -26.42
N ARG A 193 10.97 9.07 -27.53
CA ARG A 193 10.45 9.75 -28.75
C ARG A 193 9.09 10.41 -28.50
N LEU A 194 8.26 9.80 -27.67
CA LEU A 194 6.90 10.27 -27.37
C LEU A 194 6.85 11.27 -26.21
N ASP A 195 7.77 11.12 -25.25
CA ASP A 195 7.93 12.00 -24.09
C ASP A 195 9.41 12.02 -23.62
N PRO A 196 10.21 12.97 -24.09
CA PRO A 196 11.62 13.09 -23.70
C PRO A 196 11.83 13.66 -22.29
N THR A 197 10.76 13.90 -21.52
CA THR A 197 10.82 14.56 -20.21
C THR A 197 10.81 13.59 -19.05
N ARG A 198 10.60 12.31 -19.29
CA ARG A 198 10.52 11.28 -18.24
C ARG A 198 11.44 10.12 -18.56
N MET A 199 12.02 9.60 -17.49
CA MET A 199 12.89 8.44 -17.53
C MET A 199 12.07 7.14 -17.54
N VAL A 200 12.72 6.07 -17.97
CA VAL A 200 12.15 4.74 -18.12
C VAL A 200 12.85 3.75 -17.20
N THR A 201 12.08 2.88 -16.60
CA THR A 201 12.52 1.78 -15.73
C THR A 201 11.87 0.46 -16.10
N GLN A 202 12.28 -0.58 -15.43
CA GLN A 202 11.65 -1.90 -15.43
C GLN A 202 11.97 -2.60 -14.10
N GLY A 203 11.03 -3.41 -13.59
CA GLY A 203 11.25 -4.27 -12.42
C GLY A 203 12.02 -5.53 -12.81
N MET A 204 13.24 -5.71 -12.28
CA MET A 204 14.11 -6.86 -12.56
C MET A 204 14.28 -7.73 -11.32
N ASP A 205 13.87 -9.01 -11.37
CA ASP A 205 13.99 -9.98 -10.27
C ASP A 205 15.28 -10.81 -10.32
N ARG A 206 16.00 -10.76 -11.45
CA ARG A 206 17.25 -11.50 -11.71
C ARG A 206 18.42 -10.54 -11.93
N PRO A 207 18.87 -9.81 -10.89
CA PRO A 207 19.90 -8.78 -11.06
C PRO A 207 21.21 -9.31 -11.65
N ASP A 208 21.68 -10.50 -11.27
CA ASP A 208 22.91 -11.09 -11.82
C ASP A 208 22.80 -11.31 -13.34
N ASP A 209 21.67 -11.84 -13.81
CA ASP A 209 21.42 -12.08 -15.24
C ASP A 209 21.26 -10.76 -16.00
N ALA A 210 20.49 -9.83 -15.47
CA ALA A 210 20.25 -8.52 -16.08
C ALA A 210 21.52 -7.66 -16.16
N LEU A 211 22.40 -7.73 -15.17
CA LEU A 211 23.71 -7.06 -15.20
C LEU A 211 24.65 -7.72 -16.20
N LYS A 212 24.69 -9.06 -16.24
CA LYS A 212 25.57 -9.82 -17.16
C LYS A 212 25.19 -9.63 -18.63
N SER A 213 23.90 -9.60 -18.95
CA SER A 213 23.42 -9.39 -20.33
C SER A 213 23.53 -7.93 -20.80
N GLY A 214 23.77 -7.01 -19.88
CA GLY A 214 23.70 -5.57 -20.15
C GLY A 214 22.28 -5.00 -20.20
N PHE A 215 21.28 -5.79 -19.84
CA PHE A 215 19.87 -5.39 -19.80
C PHE A 215 19.64 -4.25 -18.78
N ALA A 216 20.18 -4.39 -17.55
CA ALA A 216 20.05 -3.38 -16.52
C ALA A 216 20.69 -2.03 -16.89
N GLN A 217 21.78 -2.06 -17.67
CA GLN A 217 22.50 -0.86 -18.11
C GLN A 217 21.77 -0.10 -19.24
N VAL A 218 20.78 -0.71 -19.88
CA VAL A 218 19.93 -0.02 -20.87
C VAL A 218 18.95 0.94 -20.18
N MET A 219 18.45 0.57 -19.00
CA MET A 219 17.43 1.37 -18.31
C MET A 219 17.99 2.70 -17.81
N ASP A 220 17.24 3.78 -18.02
CA ASP A 220 17.54 5.09 -17.40
C ASP A 220 17.59 4.96 -15.89
N ILE A 221 16.65 4.20 -15.32
CA ILE A 221 16.56 3.90 -13.89
C ILE A 221 16.58 2.38 -13.74
N PRO A 222 17.70 1.76 -13.34
CA PRO A 222 17.70 0.34 -13.02
C PRO A 222 16.79 0.06 -11.81
N GLY A 223 15.69 -0.67 -12.05
CA GLY A 223 14.71 -1.09 -11.04
C GLY A 223 14.95 -2.54 -10.66
N PHE A 224 15.17 -2.81 -9.36
CA PHE A 224 15.32 -4.17 -8.87
C PHE A 224 14.15 -4.56 -7.98
N ASN A 225 13.59 -5.74 -8.28
CA ASN A 225 12.58 -6.37 -7.47
C ASN A 225 13.28 -7.21 -6.41
N TYR A 226 13.03 -6.88 -5.13
CA TYR A 226 13.61 -7.60 -3.99
C TYR A 226 15.15 -7.64 -4.00
N ARG A 227 15.75 -8.64 -3.39
CA ARG A 227 17.21 -8.88 -3.38
C ARG A 227 18.03 -7.72 -2.84
N VAL A 228 17.48 -6.94 -1.90
CA VAL A 228 18.13 -5.75 -1.30
C VAL A 228 19.56 -6.02 -0.81
N TRP A 229 19.84 -7.24 -0.35
CA TRP A 229 21.17 -7.67 0.08
C TRP A 229 22.23 -7.71 -1.03
N LYS A 230 21.82 -7.62 -2.31
CA LYS A 230 22.73 -7.55 -3.47
C LYS A 230 23.05 -6.14 -3.90
N TYR A 231 22.27 -5.14 -3.49
CA TYR A 231 22.40 -3.75 -3.94
C TYR A 231 23.83 -3.22 -3.85
N PRO A 232 24.61 -3.43 -2.75
CA PRO A 232 25.98 -2.92 -2.64
C PRO A 232 26.96 -3.50 -3.66
N LYS A 233 26.75 -4.76 -4.07
CA LYS A 233 27.52 -5.37 -5.16
C LYS A 233 27.02 -4.88 -6.53
N ASP A 234 25.72 -4.86 -6.71
CA ASP A 234 25.09 -4.60 -8.01
C ASP A 234 25.34 -3.16 -8.48
N ILE A 235 25.33 -2.19 -7.55
CA ILE A 235 25.56 -0.77 -7.88
C ILE A 235 26.91 -0.53 -8.55
N SER A 236 27.93 -1.32 -8.24
CA SER A 236 29.26 -1.20 -8.86
C SER A 236 29.27 -1.51 -10.35
N HIS A 237 28.25 -2.20 -10.85
CA HIS A 237 28.06 -2.56 -12.25
C HIS A 237 27.16 -1.59 -13.02
N LEU A 238 26.58 -0.60 -12.34
CA LEU A 238 25.67 0.39 -12.91
C LEU A 238 26.40 1.72 -13.14
N THR A 239 26.57 2.10 -14.41
CA THR A 239 27.29 3.35 -14.78
C THR A 239 26.52 4.61 -14.35
N CYS A 240 25.18 4.53 -14.24
CA CYS A 240 24.35 5.61 -13.73
C CYS A 240 24.63 5.94 -12.24
N GLY A 241 25.08 4.96 -11.45
CA GLY A 241 25.48 5.11 -10.05
C GLY A 241 24.31 5.28 -9.07
N TYR A 242 23.12 4.81 -9.45
CA TYR A 242 21.93 4.73 -8.61
C TYR A 242 21.03 3.58 -9.04
N LEU A 243 20.11 3.18 -8.17
CA LEU A 243 19.10 2.15 -8.43
C LEU A 243 17.79 2.44 -7.67
N LEU A 244 16.73 1.79 -8.11
CA LEU A 244 15.40 1.87 -7.52
C LEU A 244 14.98 0.48 -7.01
N GLY A 245 14.44 0.41 -5.79
CA GLY A 245 13.66 -0.75 -5.35
C GLY A 245 12.29 -0.72 -6.03
N SER A 246 12.20 -1.30 -7.23
CA SER A 246 10.96 -1.26 -8.03
C SER A 246 9.86 -2.12 -7.43
N GLU A 247 10.24 -3.15 -6.65
CA GLU A 247 9.35 -3.98 -5.86
C GLU A 247 10.07 -4.50 -4.62
N THR A 248 9.54 -4.21 -3.42
CA THR A 248 10.22 -4.53 -2.16
C THR A 248 9.29 -5.21 -1.19
N ALA A 249 9.87 -5.93 -0.22
CA ALA A 249 9.22 -6.44 0.98
C ALA A 249 7.86 -7.14 0.77
N SER A 250 7.83 -8.30 0.09
CA SER A 250 6.66 -9.21 0.13
C SER A 250 6.56 -9.85 1.52
N THR A 251 6.21 -9.06 2.51
CA THR A 251 5.90 -9.51 3.88
C THR A 251 4.46 -9.96 3.91
N ILE A 252 4.19 -11.07 4.57
CA ILE A 252 2.87 -11.67 4.62
C ILE A 252 2.27 -11.57 6.02
N SER A 253 1.01 -11.15 6.12
CA SER A 253 0.24 -11.15 7.37
C SER A 253 -1.26 -11.11 7.13
N SER A 254 -2.04 -11.63 8.09
CA SER A 254 -3.48 -11.46 8.19
C SER A 254 -3.81 -10.47 9.29
N ARG A 255 -4.74 -9.55 9.05
CA ARG A 255 -5.13 -8.53 10.04
C ARG A 255 -5.67 -9.16 11.31
N GLY A 256 -5.04 -8.82 12.45
CA GLY A 256 -5.49 -9.23 13.79
C GLY A 256 -5.36 -10.72 14.09
N VAL A 257 -4.64 -11.48 13.28
CA VAL A 257 -4.36 -12.91 13.51
C VAL A 257 -2.95 -13.09 14.06
N TYR A 258 -2.84 -13.72 15.23
CA TYR A 258 -1.54 -13.90 15.88
C TYR A 258 -1.30 -15.37 16.20
N LYS A 259 -0.10 -15.84 15.85
CA LYS A 259 0.33 -17.23 16.04
C LYS A 259 1.40 -17.32 17.12
N PHE A 260 1.27 -18.32 17.97
CA PHE A 260 2.18 -18.56 19.08
C PHE A 260 2.75 -19.98 19.04
N PRO A 261 4.04 -20.17 19.33
CA PRO A 261 5.06 -19.12 19.57
C PRO A 261 5.27 -18.26 18.32
N VAL A 262 5.74 -17.02 18.51
CA VAL A 262 6.10 -16.14 17.39
C VAL A 262 7.32 -16.74 16.69
N THR A 263 7.21 -16.90 15.37
CA THR A 263 8.27 -17.46 14.52
C THR A 263 8.69 -16.46 13.46
N TRP A 264 9.99 -16.39 13.20
CA TRP A 264 10.59 -15.57 12.16
C TRP A 264 11.00 -16.46 11.00
N GLY A 265 10.70 -16.06 9.77
CA GLY A 265 11.16 -16.81 8.61
C GLY A 265 10.31 -16.68 7.35
N ALA A 266 10.83 -17.27 6.29
CA ALA A 266 10.16 -17.32 5.01
C ALA A 266 9.27 -18.58 4.88
N ASN A 267 8.22 -18.48 4.08
CA ASN A 267 7.36 -19.59 3.63
C ASN A 267 6.73 -20.40 4.77
N ILE A 268 6.33 -19.73 5.85
CA ILE A 268 5.63 -20.37 6.98
C ILE A 268 4.14 -20.37 6.69
N THR A 269 3.52 -21.54 6.84
CA THR A 269 2.08 -21.77 6.64
C THR A 269 1.42 -22.32 7.89
N TYR A 270 0.11 -22.09 8.02
CA TYR A 270 -0.71 -22.57 9.14
C TYR A 270 -1.97 -23.29 8.63
N PRO A 271 -2.50 -24.27 9.38
CA PRO A 271 -3.63 -25.07 8.94
C PRO A 271 -4.92 -24.29 8.65
N ASP A 272 -5.08 -23.12 9.25
CA ASP A 272 -6.26 -22.26 9.07
C ASP A 272 -6.14 -21.33 7.85
N GLY A 273 -5.05 -21.40 7.08
CA GLY A 273 -4.84 -20.53 5.90
C GLY A 273 -4.58 -19.07 6.24
N GLN A 274 -4.27 -18.74 7.49
CA GLN A 274 -3.96 -17.36 7.90
C GLN A 274 -2.46 -17.17 8.13
N CYS A 275 -1.98 -15.93 7.95
CA CYS A 275 -0.59 -15.54 8.23
C CYS A 275 -0.49 -14.81 9.57
N ASN A 276 0.70 -14.90 10.20
CA ASN A 276 0.93 -14.28 11.50
C ASN A 276 1.00 -12.74 11.41
N GLY A 277 0.19 -12.04 12.20
CA GLY A 277 0.11 -10.58 12.25
C GLY A 277 1.31 -9.88 12.88
N TYR A 278 2.24 -10.58 13.51
CA TYR A 278 3.46 -9.99 14.07
C TYR A 278 4.44 -9.42 13.01
N ASP A 279 4.14 -9.56 11.72
CA ASP A 279 4.99 -9.10 10.60
C ASP A 279 6.43 -9.65 10.68
N THR A 280 6.54 -10.95 10.99
CA THR A 280 7.81 -11.67 11.13
C THR A 280 8.02 -12.69 10.02
N GLN A 281 7.13 -12.71 9.01
CA GLN A 281 7.12 -13.69 7.94
C GLN A 281 7.12 -13.01 6.58
N TRP A 282 7.88 -13.59 5.63
CA TRP A 282 8.04 -13.06 4.28
C TRP A 282 8.07 -14.18 3.24
N CYS A 283 7.96 -13.82 1.97
CA CYS A 283 8.08 -14.75 0.86
C CYS A 283 9.54 -15.16 0.61
N PRO A 284 9.81 -16.38 0.10
CA PRO A 284 11.18 -16.88 -0.09
C PRO A 284 12.08 -16.02 -0.97
N TRP A 285 11.50 -15.24 -1.87
CA TRP A 285 12.23 -14.32 -2.75
C TRP A 285 12.48 -12.94 -2.16
N SER A 286 11.95 -12.65 -0.97
CA SER A 286 11.87 -11.33 -0.38
C SER A 286 12.54 -11.23 1.00
N ASN A 287 12.19 -10.23 1.74
CA ASN A 287 12.72 -9.83 3.05
C ASN A 287 11.66 -9.08 3.84
N LEU A 288 11.97 -8.73 5.09
CA LEU A 288 11.15 -7.82 5.90
C LEU A 288 11.37 -6.35 5.55
N PRO A 289 10.42 -5.45 5.85
CA PRO A 289 10.52 -4.02 5.54
C PRO A 289 11.77 -3.33 6.06
N GLU A 290 12.29 -3.78 7.19
CA GLU A 290 13.44 -3.15 7.85
C GLU A 290 14.70 -3.16 6.99
N GLU A 291 14.92 -4.19 6.19
CA GLU A 291 16.07 -4.25 5.28
C GLU A 291 15.97 -3.18 4.20
N ASP A 292 14.75 -2.97 3.68
CA ASP A 292 14.50 -1.93 2.70
C ASP A 292 14.58 -0.53 3.32
N PHE A 293 14.09 -0.35 4.56
CA PHE A 293 14.27 0.92 5.28
C PHE A 293 15.75 1.25 5.48
N MET A 294 16.58 0.26 5.87
CA MET A 294 18.03 0.43 6.01
C MET A 294 18.66 0.80 4.67
N ALA A 295 18.32 0.10 3.58
CA ALA A 295 18.83 0.41 2.25
C ALA A 295 18.47 1.84 1.80
N GLN A 296 17.25 2.31 2.11
CA GLN A 296 16.81 3.66 1.75
C GLN A 296 17.46 4.75 2.62
N SER A 297 17.74 4.46 3.89
CA SER A 297 18.31 5.46 4.81
C SER A 297 19.85 5.50 4.76
N ASP A 298 20.50 4.36 4.56
CA ASP A 298 21.94 4.21 4.77
C ASP A 298 22.72 4.19 3.45
N ALA A 299 22.07 3.90 2.30
CA ALA A 299 22.73 3.83 1.00
C ALA A 299 22.34 5.02 0.10
N SER A 300 23.29 5.92 -0.14
CA SER A 300 23.06 7.14 -0.95
C SER A 300 22.73 6.88 -2.42
N TYR A 301 22.96 5.67 -2.91
CA TYR A 301 22.66 5.28 -4.29
C TYR A 301 21.24 4.74 -4.49
N THR A 302 20.45 4.55 -3.45
CA THR A 302 19.04 4.17 -3.58
C THR A 302 18.17 5.41 -3.71
N ILE A 303 17.34 5.47 -4.77
CA ILE A 303 16.51 6.65 -5.03
C ILE A 303 15.06 6.50 -4.53
N GLY A 304 14.73 5.35 -3.95
CA GLY A 304 13.43 5.05 -3.37
C GLY A 304 13.01 3.60 -3.52
N GLN A 305 11.78 3.32 -3.10
CA GLN A 305 11.21 1.97 -3.14
C GLN A 305 9.71 1.98 -3.45
N PHE A 306 9.20 0.84 -3.94
CA PHE A 306 7.79 0.53 -4.09
C PHE A 306 7.49 -0.82 -3.44
N VAL A 307 6.74 -0.78 -2.34
CA VAL A 307 6.46 -1.97 -1.52
C VAL A 307 5.39 -2.86 -2.16
N TRP A 308 5.56 -4.15 -2.13
CA TRP A 308 4.58 -5.15 -2.52
C TRP A 308 3.77 -5.63 -1.31
N THR A 309 2.48 -5.17 -1.06
CA THR A 309 1.70 -4.17 -1.78
C THR A 309 1.00 -3.22 -0.82
N GLY A 310 0.38 -2.15 -1.33
CA GLY A 310 -0.39 -1.22 -0.48
C GLY A 310 -1.62 -1.87 0.14
N PHE A 311 -2.35 -2.69 -0.62
CA PHE A 311 -3.56 -3.41 -0.20
C PHE A 311 -3.49 -4.87 -0.62
N ASP A 312 -4.15 -5.73 0.15
CA ASP A 312 -4.47 -7.06 -0.35
C ASP A 312 -5.37 -6.97 -1.58
N TYR A 313 -5.26 -7.92 -2.47
CA TYR A 313 -6.03 -8.03 -3.71
C TYR A 313 -6.46 -9.46 -3.96
N LEU A 314 -7.50 -9.67 -4.74
CA LEU A 314 -7.97 -10.99 -5.12
C LEU A 314 -6.98 -11.66 -6.07
N GLY A 315 -6.66 -12.91 -5.77
CA GLY A 315 -5.63 -13.69 -6.44
C GLY A 315 -4.31 -13.74 -5.65
N GLU A 316 -3.34 -14.51 -6.16
CA GLU A 316 -1.99 -14.68 -5.61
C GLU A 316 -1.95 -14.95 -4.09
N PRO A 317 -2.58 -16.02 -3.61
CA PRO A 317 -2.72 -16.28 -2.19
C PRO A 317 -1.45 -16.90 -1.56
N THR A 318 -0.28 -16.52 -2.00
CA THR A 318 1.00 -17.00 -1.45
C THR A 318 1.09 -16.67 0.06
N PRO A 319 1.43 -17.64 0.93
CA PRO A 319 2.03 -18.96 0.64
C PRO A 319 1.02 -20.12 0.48
N TYR A 320 -0.24 -19.83 0.26
CA TYR A 320 -1.34 -20.79 0.21
C TYR A 320 -1.82 -21.10 -1.23
N ASP A 321 -0.94 -21.08 -2.23
CA ASP A 321 -1.27 -21.23 -3.66
C ASP A 321 -2.04 -22.52 -3.98
N SER A 322 -1.82 -23.57 -3.19
CA SER A 322 -2.52 -24.86 -3.33
C SER A 322 -3.63 -25.08 -2.31
N TYR A 323 -3.91 -24.08 -1.47
CA TYR A 323 -4.87 -24.18 -0.39
C TYR A 323 -6.20 -23.50 -0.77
N TRP A 324 -7.29 -24.26 -0.67
CA TRP A 324 -8.62 -23.73 -0.79
C TRP A 324 -9.27 -23.67 0.60
N PRO A 325 -9.83 -22.55 1.04
CA PRO A 325 -10.36 -21.43 0.22
C PRO A 325 -9.49 -20.17 0.15
N ALA A 326 -8.20 -20.17 0.41
CA ALA A 326 -7.37 -18.96 0.29
C ALA A 326 -7.46 -18.38 -1.14
N ARG A 327 -7.92 -17.14 -1.27
CA ARG A 327 -8.20 -16.48 -2.55
C ARG A 327 -7.72 -15.05 -2.66
N SER A 328 -7.30 -14.44 -1.56
CA SER A 328 -6.75 -13.09 -1.50
C SER A 328 -5.26 -13.16 -1.20
N SER A 329 -4.52 -12.17 -1.63
CA SER A 329 -3.13 -12.00 -1.22
C SER A 329 -3.03 -11.71 0.28
N TYR A 330 -1.82 -11.87 0.83
CA TYR A 330 -1.45 -11.56 2.21
C TYR A 330 -0.41 -10.44 2.29
N PHE A 331 0.01 -9.91 1.16
CA PHE A 331 1.09 -8.92 1.02
C PHE A 331 0.69 -7.52 1.45
N GLY A 332 -0.61 -7.21 1.38
CA GLY A 332 -1.12 -5.87 1.62
C GLY A 332 -0.69 -5.29 2.97
N ILE A 333 -0.30 -4.02 2.97
CA ILE A 333 -0.13 -3.22 4.19
C ILE A 333 -1.49 -2.99 4.84
N CYS A 334 -2.54 -2.84 4.03
CA CYS A 334 -3.94 -2.93 4.42
C CYS A 334 -4.55 -4.23 3.90
N ASP A 335 -5.60 -4.72 4.56
CA ASP A 335 -6.35 -5.89 4.11
C ASP A 335 -7.28 -5.57 2.90
N LEU A 336 -7.99 -6.58 2.41
CA LEU A 336 -8.90 -6.45 1.25
C LEU A 336 -10.08 -5.50 1.50
N ALA A 337 -10.47 -5.28 2.77
CA ALA A 337 -11.48 -4.29 3.17
C ALA A 337 -10.91 -2.86 3.23
N GLY A 338 -9.60 -2.70 3.07
CA GLY A 338 -8.88 -1.45 3.23
C GLY A 338 -8.67 -1.07 4.70
N LEU A 339 -8.73 -2.04 5.63
CA LEU A 339 -8.39 -1.83 7.02
C LEU A 339 -6.89 -2.02 7.23
N PRO A 340 -6.22 -1.14 8.01
CA PRO A 340 -4.82 -1.27 8.34
C PRO A 340 -4.50 -2.61 9.02
N LYS A 341 -3.45 -3.30 8.56
CA LYS A 341 -2.77 -4.36 9.32
C LYS A 341 -1.74 -3.73 10.26
N ASP A 342 -1.15 -4.50 11.18
CA ASP A 342 -0.16 -3.93 12.10
C ASP A 342 1.02 -3.29 11.36
N ARG A 343 1.43 -3.89 10.25
CA ARG A 343 2.49 -3.39 9.37
C ARG A 343 2.24 -1.98 8.82
N TYR A 344 1.00 -1.55 8.68
CA TYR A 344 0.66 -0.18 8.32
C TYR A 344 1.30 0.83 9.29
N TYR A 345 1.23 0.54 10.57
CA TYR A 345 1.78 1.41 11.61
C TYR A 345 3.30 1.34 11.68
N LEU A 346 3.91 0.21 11.28
CA LEU A 346 5.36 0.13 11.10
C LEU A 346 5.82 1.08 10.00
N TYR A 347 5.20 1.02 8.82
CA TYR A 347 5.50 1.97 7.73
C TYR A 347 5.20 3.41 8.14
N ARG A 348 4.06 3.66 8.80
CA ARG A 348 3.68 4.99 9.28
C ARG A 348 4.70 5.56 10.25
N SER A 349 5.25 4.75 11.13
CA SER A 349 6.26 5.18 12.11
C SER A 349 7.59 5.62 11.47
N VAL A 350 7.88 5.15 10.25
CA VAL A 350 9.11 5.47 9.49
C VAL A 350 8.85 6.52 8.40
N TRP A 351 7.70 6.46 7.75
CA TRP A 351 7.43 7.27 6.56
C TRP A 351 6.68 8.57 6.85
N ASN A 352 5.75 8.57 7.84
CA ASN A 352 5.01 9.79 8.18
C ASN A 352 5.88 10.68 9.06
N THR A 353 6.27 11.83 8.50
CA THR A 353 7.08 12.85 9.21
C THR A 353 6.24 14.01 9.74
N LYS A 354 4.92 13.99 9.51
CA LYS A 354 4.00 15.05 9.94
C LYS A 354 3.37 14.75 11.29
N GLU A 355 3.13 13.46 11.56
CA GLU A 355 2.50 12.98 12.78
C GLU A 355 3.26 11.79 13.35
N ASN A 356 3.40 11.78 14.67
CA ASN A 356 4.00 10.66 15.36
C ASN A 356 3.05 9.46 15.40
N THR A 357 3.62 8.27 15.40
CA THR A 357 2.91 7.01 15.45
C THR A 357 3.21 6.31 16.76
N VAL A 358 2.18 5.77 17.40
CA VAL A 358 2.28 4.77 18.47
C VAL A 358 1.25 3.69 18.17
N HIS A 359 1.70 2.46 18.06
CA HIS A 359 0.84 1.29 17.84
C HIS A 359 1.41 0.10 18.62
N VAL A 360 0.53 -0.64 19.27
CA VAL A 360 0.89 -1.84 20.04
C VAL A 360 0.20 -3.06 19.46
N LEU A 361 0.92 -4.16 19.39
CA LEU A 361 0.41 -5.46 19.00
C LEU A 361 0.98 -6.54 19.94
N PRO A 362 0.22 -7.65 20.12
CA PRO A 362 -1.13 -7.94 19.62
C PRO A 362 -2.20 -7.18 20.43
N HIS A 363 -3.47 -7.31 20.04
CA HIS A 363 -4.58 -6.94 20.91
C HIS A 363 -4.48 -7.66 22.27
N TRP A 364 -5.17 -7.14 23.33
CA TRP A 364 -5.02 -7.69 24.68
C TRP A 364 -6.26 -8.45 25.17
N THR A 365 -6.86 -9.28 24.27
CA THR A 365 -8.02 -10.15 24.60
C THR A 365 -7.72 -11.58 24.18
N TRP A 366 -7.28 -12.41 25.12
CA TRP A 366 -6.80 -13.78 24.89
C TRP A 366 -7.41 -14.76 25.90
N PRO A 367 -8.73 -15.04 25.87
CA PRO A 367 -9.35 -15.97 26.81
C PRO A 367 -8.70 -17.37 26.66
N GLY A 368 -8.32 -17.95 27.80
CA GLY A 368 -7.68 -19.26 27.87
C GLY A 368 -6.17 -19.28 27.61
N ARG A 369 -5.53 -18.10 27.51
CA ARG A 369 -4.07 -18.00 27.40
C ARG A 369 -3.41 -17.41 28.66
N GLU A 370 -4.13 -17.29 29.75
CA GLU A 370 -3.61 -16.72 31.00
C GLU A 370 -2.30 -17.39 31.42
N GLY A 371 -1.29 -16.59 31.69
CA GLY A 371 0.06 -17.03 32.08
C GLY A 371 0.94 -17.56 30.93
N GLN A 372 0.42 -17.68 29.71
CA GLN A 372 1.20 -18.09 28.55
C GLN A 372 1.96 -16.91 27.95
N ILE A 373 3.14 -17.19 27.38
CA ILE A 373 3.95 -16.17 26.71
C ILE A 373 3.20 -15.61 25.50
N THR A 374 3.00 -14.29 25.54
CA THR A 374 2.34 -13.49 24.51
C THR A 374 3.22 -12.25 24.26
N PRO A 375 4.17 -12.33 23.32
CA PRO A 375 5.07 -11.23 23.01
C PRO A 375 4.32 -9.95 22.70
N VAL A 376 4.87 -8.80 23.08
CA VAL A 376 4.32 -7.48 22.79
C VAL A 376 5.32 -6.70 21.96
N PHE A 377 4.88 -6.22 20.81
CA PHE A 377 5.67 -5.34 19.95
C PHE A 377 5.03 -3.96 19.90
N VAL A 378 5.86 -2.93 19.75
CA VAL A 378 5.42 -1.55 19.61
C VAL A 378 6.08 -0.95 18.37
N TYR A 379 5.23 -0.43 17.47
CA TYR A 379 5.64 0.33 16.30
C TYR A 379 5.44 1.81 16.58
N THR A 380 6.51 2.56 16.66
CA THR A 380 6.45 3.96 17.07
C THR A 380 7.52 4.81 16.38
N SER A 381 7.22 6.10 16.20
CA SER A 381 8.21 7.09 15.77
C SER A 381 9.22 7.45 16.88
N TYR A 382 8.87 7.18 18.13
CA TYR A 382 9.71 7.52 19.27
C TYR A 382 10.86 6.52 19.45
N PRO A 383 12.00 6.94 20.04
CA PRO A 383 13.19 6.11 20.20
C PRO A 383 13.04 5.03 21.28
N SER A 384 12.15 5.23 22.25
CA SER A 384 11.99 4.28 23.36
C SER A 384 10.57 4.28 23.93
N ALA A 385 10.20 3.17 24.57
CA ALA A 385 8.96 3.04 25.29
C ALA A 385 9.09 2.11 26.50
N GLU A 386 8.16 2.23 27.45
CA GLU A 386 8.00 1.36 28.61
C GLU A 386 6.63 0.69 28.56
N LEU A 387 6.62 -0.62 28.77
CA LEU A 387 5.41 -1.44 28.77
C LEU A 387 4.92 -1.67 30.21
N PHE A 388 3.62 -1.59 30.41
CA PHE A 388 2.96 -1.89 31.66
C PHE A 388 1.83 -2.91 31.44
N ILE A 389 1.74 -3.89 32.34
CA ILE A 389 0.62 -4.83 32.43
C ILE A 389 -0.05 -4.61 33.79
N ASN A 390 -1.32 -4.24 33.81
CA ASN A 390 -2.09 -3.93 35.02
C ASN A 390 -1.35 -2.97 35.97
N GLY A 391 -0.72 -1.93 35.41
CA GLY A 391 0.05 -0.91 36.14
C GLY A 391 1.46 -1.34 36.57
N LYS A 392 1.86 -2.60 36.34
CA LYS A 392 3.20 -3.09 36.65
C LYS A 392 4.12 -2.92 35.44
N SER A 393 5.27 -2.23 35.62
CA SER A 393 6.27 -2.08 34.57
C SER A 393 6.89 -3.41 34.17
N MET A 394 6.96 -3.65 32.86
CA MET A 394 7.65 -4.76 32.21
C MET A 394 9.00 -4.32 31.66
N GLY A 395 9.43 -3.12 32.02
CA GLY A 395 10.69 -2.51 31.65
C GLY A 395 10.63 -1.68 30.38
N LYS A 396 11.61 -0.80 30.27
CA LYS A 396 11.80 0.10 29.12
C LYS A 396 12.63 -0.61 28.04
N ARG A 397 12.28 -0.34 26.78
CA ARG A 397 13.06 -0.74 25.59
C ARG A 397 13.43 0.50 24.78
N THR A 398 14.59 0.43 24.14
CA THR A 398 15.09 1.47 23.22
C THR A 398 15.42 0.82 21.90
N LYS A 399 15.09 1.48 20.79
CA LYS A 399 15.47 1.03 19.45
C LYS A 399 16.98 0.87 19.34
N LEU A 400 17.44 -0.19 18.70
CA LEU A 400 18.86 -0.43 18.52
C LEU A 400 19.45 0.52 17.47
N SER A 401 20.61 1.07 17.76
CA SER A 401 21.43 1.74 16.76
C SER A 401 22.20 0.65 15.98
N ILE A 402 21.62 0.18 14.90
CA ILE A 402 22.26 -0.75 13.96
C ILE A 402 22.81 0.10 12.82
N THR A 403 24.13 0.07 12.66
CA THR A 403 24.82 0.89 11.66
C THR A 403 25.00 0.16 10.35
N ASP A 404 25.47 0.92 9.37
CA ASP A 404 25.75 0.60 7.98
C ASP A 404 26.31 -0.82 7.76
N GLY A 405 25.83 -1.47 6.70
CA GLY A 405 26.29 -2.78 6.25
C GLY A 405 25.57 -4.00 6.84
N GLU A 406 24.71 -3.84 7.83
CA GLU A 406 24.00 -4.97 8.45
C GLU A 406 22.96 -5.66 7.54
N TYR A 407 22.42 -4.95 6.53
CA TYR A 407 21.61 -5.56 5.46
C TYR A 407 22.46 -6.09 4.30
N ASN A 408 23.74 -5.74 4.28
CA ASN A 408 24.68 -5.89 3.18
C ASN A 408 25.51 -7.18 3.30
N THR A 409 24.86 -8.29 3.56
CA THR A 409 25.57 -9.56 3.79
C THR A 409 25.83 -10.36 2.52
N GLY A 410 25.36 -9.89 1.35
CA GLY A 410 25.45 -10.62 0.08
C GLY A 410 24.57 -11.87 0.00
N ARG A 411 23.75 -12.12 1.03
CA ARG A 411 22.84 -13.26 1.13
C ARG A 411 21.50 -12.83 1.77
N PRO A 412 20.41 -13.58 1.54
CA PRO A 412 19.17 -13.37 2.25
C PRO A 412 19.35 -13.42 3.78
N ALA A 413 18.53 -12.66 4.51
CA ALA A 413 18.52 -12.68 5.96
C ALA A 413 18.15 -14.06 6.50
N THR A 414 18.86 -14.50 7.55
CA THR A 414 18.38 -15.58 8.41
C THR A 414 17.29 -15.03 9.36
N PRO A 415 16.48 -15.91 9.98
CA PRO A 415 15.50 -15.47 10.98
C PRO A 415 16.11 -14.61 12.09
N SER A 416 17.31 -14.95 12.59
CA SER A 416 18.01 -14.16 13.62
C SER A 416 18.55 -12.82 13.10
N ASP A 417 19.01 -12.75 11.85
CA ASP A 417 19.37 -11.49 11.22
C ASP A 417 18.15 -10.56 11.13
N ALA A 418 17.01 -11.09 10.70
CA ALA A 418 15.76 -10.35 10.53
C ALA A 418 15.25 -9.81 11.89
N GLU A 419 15.22 -10.63 12.94
CA GLU A 419 14.83 -10.22 14.30
C GLU A 419 15.75 -9.11 14.84
N ARG A 420 17.06 -9.26 14.65
CA ARG A 420 18.03 -8.24 15.07
C ARG A 420 17.81 -6.91 14.33
N ARG A 421 17.62 -6.94 13.01
CA ARG A 421 17.37 -5.74 12.19
C ARG A 421 16.07 -5.06 12.56
N ALA A 422 15.04 -5.85 12.88
CA ALA A 422 13.75 -5.33 13.33
C ALA A 422 13.88 -4.44 14.56
N ALA A 423 14.81 -4.73 15.48
CA ALA A 423 15.03 -3.95 16.68
C ALA A 423 15.54 -2.50 16.44
N ARG A 424 15.95 -2.14 15.21
CA ARG A 424 16.19 -0.73 14.80
C ARG A 424 14.90 0.07 14.68
N TYR A 425 13.78 -0.60 14.38
CA TYR A 425 12.51 0.04 14.05
C TYR A 425 11.39 -0.33 15.01
N ARG A 426 11.46 -1.49 15.66
CA ARG A 426 10.47 -2.06 16.58
C ARG A 426 11.00 -2.11 18.00
N LEU A 427 10.10 -1.92 18.98
CA LEU A 427 10.37 -2.21 20.38
C LEU A 427 9.68 -3.53 20.73
N MET A 428 10.41 -4.50 21.27
CA MET A 428 9.94 -5.88 21.43
C MET A 428 10.15 -6.38 22.86
N TRP A 429 9.09 -6.95 23.45
CA TRP A 429 9.09 -7.68 24.72
C TRP A 429 8.65 -9.11 24.42
N ASN A 430 9.60 -10.04 24.34
CA ASN A 430 9.36 -11.40 23.84
C ASN A 430 8.87 -12.38 24.91
N ASP A 431 8.90 -12.04 26.18
CA ASP A 431 8.68 -12.92 27.33
C ASP A 431 7.48 -12.53 28.21
N ILE A 432 6.62 -11.64 27.71
CA ILE A 432 5.42 -11.19 28.44
C ILE A 432 4.44 -12.34 28.56
N LYS A 433 3.96 -12.58 29.78
CA LYS A 433 2.88 -13.50 30.05
C LYS A 433 1.55 -12.75 30.00
N TYR A 434 0.59 -13.32 29.30
CA TYR A 434 -0.74 -12.73 29.23
C TYR A 434 -1.42 -12.74 30.60
N GLU A 435 -1.86 -11.59 31.04
CA GLU A 435 -2.75 -11.37 32.19
C GLU A 435 -3.93 -10.51 31.72
N PRO A 436 -5.19 -10.92 31.93
CA PRO A 436 -6.35 -10.08 31.59
C PRO A 436 -6.29 -8.73 32.29
N GLY A 437 -6.75 -7.68 31.61
CA GLY A 437 -6.77 -6.31 32.15
C GLY A 437 -6.22 -5.29 31.15
N GLU A 438 -5.37 -4.39 31.62
CA GLU A 438 -4.79 -3.32 30.82
C GLU A 438 -3.37 -3.65 30.39
N LEU A 439 -3.09 -3.49 29.11
CA LEU A 439 -1.76 -3.34 28.51
C LEU A 439 -1.58 -1.87 28.18
N LYS A 440 -0.60 -1.20 28.76
CA LYS A 440 -0.31 0.22 28.53
C LYS A 440 1.13 0.40 28.07
N VAL A 441 1.34 1.27 27.09
CA VAL A 441 2.65 1.66 26.57
C VAL A 441 2.81 3.16 26.72
N ILE A 442 3.94 3.58 27.30
CA ILE A 442 4.34 4.98 27.41
C ILE A 442 5.58 5.17 26.55
N CYS A 443 5.52 6.06 25.56
CA CYS A 443 6.62 6.40 24.68
C CYS A 443 7.37 7.64 25.19
N TYR A 444 8.67 7.68 24.97
CA TYR A 444 9.56 8.76 25.40
C TYR A 444 10.29 9.37 24.19
N ASP A 445 10.47 10.69 24.23
CA ASP A 445 11.26 11.44 23.25
C ASP A 445 12.77 11.24 23.43
N ASP A 446 13.58 11.88 22.58
CA ASP A 446 15.06 11.81 22.64
C ASP A 446 15.63 12.42 23.93
N SER A 447 14.88 13.27 24.62
CA SER A 447 15.25 13.85 25.90
C SER A 447 14.83 12.99 27.10
N GLY A 448 14.11 11.88 26.86
CA GLY A 448 13.61 10.98 27.89
C GLY A 448 12.31 11.43 28.54
N ASN A 449 11.63 12.45 28.02
CA ASN A 449 10.33 12.89 28.51
C ASN A 449 9.21 12.02 27.94
N GLN A 450 8.14 11.80 28.73
CA GLN A 450 6.94 11.16 28.22
C GLN A 450 6.34 12.00 27.09
N ALA A 451 6.10 11.37 25.94
CA ALA A 451 5.67 12.03 24.71
C ALA A 451 4.32 11.54 24.20
N ALA A 452 4.00 10.26 24.44
CA ALA A 452 2.72 9.66 24.05
C ALA A 452 2.43 8.42 24.89
N GLU A 453 1.16 8.00 24.89
CA GLU A 453 0.75 6.73 25.48
C GLU A 453 -0.38 6.07 24.67
N ILE A 454 -0.50 4.76 24.78
CA ILE A 454 -1.60 3.95 24.24
C ILE A 454 -1.93 2.83 25.22
N SER A 455 -3.21 2.47 25.31
CA SER A 455 -3.67 1.32 26.11
C SER A 455 -4.55 0.40 25.28
N GLU A 456 -4.38 -0.91 25.50
CA GLU A 456 -5.27 -1.98 25.05
C GLU A 456 -5.89 -2.65 26.28
N HIS A 457 -7.13 -3.09 26.16
CA HIS A 457 -7.85 -3.70 27.26
C HIS A 457 -8.40 -5.07 26.88
N THR A 458 -8.40 -5.98 27.84
CA THR A 458 -9.13 -7.24 27.69
C THR A 458 -10.61 -6.96 27.62
N ALA A 459 -11.22 -7.19 26.46
CA ALA A 459 -12.62 -6.97 26.22
C ALA A 459 -13.49 -8.09 26.85
N GLY A 460 -14.66 -7.70 27.32
CA GLY A 460 -15.69 -8.59 27.83
C GLY A 460 -16.63 -9.12 26.74
N LYS A 461 -17.86 -9.49 27.13
CA LYS A 461 -18.89 -9.93 26.19
C LYS A 461 -19.43 -8.77 25.36
N ALA A 462 -19.77 -9.05 24.10
CA ALA A 462 -20.41 -8.09 23.21
C ALA A 462 -21.73 -7.56 23.81
N CYS A 463 -21.91 -6.25 23.79
CA CYS A 463 -23.14 -5.59 24.23
C CYS A 463 -23.59 -4.44 23.32
N ALA A 464 -22.75 -3.99 22.38
CA ALA A 464 -23.12 -2.97 21.42
C ALA A 464 -22.43 -3.16 20.07
N ILE A 465 -23.13 -2.81 18.98
CA ILE A 465 -22.54 -2.62 17.65
C ILE A 465 -22.14 -1.15 17.52
N LYS A 466 -20.93 -0.91 17.03
CA LYS A 466 -20.41 0.43 16.73
C LYS A 466 -20.22 0.61 15.22
N LEU A 467 -20.60 1.79 14.75
CA LEU A 467 -20.51 2.20 13.34
C LEU A 467 -19.61 3.44 13.27
N GLN A 468 -18.60 3.38 12.40
CA GLN A 468 -17.68 4.49 12.17
C GLN A 468 -17.57 4.75 10.66
N ALA A 469 -18.19 5.82 10.19
CA ALA A 469 -18.11 6.23 8.80
C ALA A 469 -16.82 7.00 8.54
N ASP A 470 -16.27 6.85 7.33
CA ASP A 470 -15.16 7.69 6.84
C ASP A 470 -15.63 9.13 6.56
N ARG A 471 -16.92 9.30 6.30
CA ARG A 471 -17.61 10.58 6.11
C ARG A 471 -19.11 10.42 6.38
N ASP A 472 -19.75 11.48 6.79
CA ASP A 472 -21.19 11.55 7.08
C ASP A 472 -22.01 12.15 5.92
N THR A 473 -21.32 12.74 4.94
CA THR A 473 -21.94 13.41 3.78
C THR A 473 -21.26 12.94 2.49
N ILE A 474 -22.05 12.59 1.48
CA ILE A 474 -21.60 12.19 0.13
C ILE A 474 -22.41 12.88 -0.94
N GLN A 475 -21.82 13.08 -2.12
CA GLN A 475 -22.51 13.73 -3.25
C GLN A 475 -23.63 12.84 -3.79
N ALA A 476 -24.79 13.45 -4.07
CA ALA A 476 -25.94 12.77 -4.69
C ALA A 476 -25.75 12.63 -6.21
N ASP A 477 -24.67 11.94 -6.64
CA ASP A 477 -24.25 11.81 -8.05
C ASP A 477 -24.38 10.39 -8.59
N GLY A 478 -25.00 9.47 -7.85
CA GLY A 478 -25.15 8.07 -8.21
C GLY A 478 -23.86 7.24 -8.16
N SER A 479 -22.71 7.83 -7.78
CA SER A 479 -21.42 7.17 -7.81
C SER A 479 -20.59 7.33 -6.53
N ALA A 480 -20.86 8.36 -5.74
CA ALA A 480 -20.15 8.62 -4.48
C ALA A 480 -20.37 7.50 -3.46
N LEU A 481 -19.32 7.22 -2.69
CA LEU A 481 -19.30 6.14 -1.71
C LEU A 481 -18.98 6.67 -0.31
N ALA A 482 -19.61 6.05 0.69
CA ALA A 482 -19.20 6.09 2.08
C ALA A 482 -18.80 4.69 2.54
N TYR A 483 -17.79 4.62 3.40
CA TYR A 483 -17.28 3.37 3.98
C TYR A 483 -17.48 3.38 5.49
N ILE A 484 -18.21 2.41 5.99
CA ILE A 484 -18.56 2.30 7.39
C ILE A 484 -17.87 1.09 8.00
N THR A 485 -16.91 1.33 8.89
CA THR A 485 -16.32 0.29 9.71
C THR A 485 -17.30 -0.12 10.79
N VAL A 486 -17.55 -1.42 10.89
CA VAL A 486 -18.47 -2.01 11.87
C VAL A 486 -17.69 -2.93 12.80
N PHE A 487 -17.91 -2.80 14.10
CA PHE A 487 -17.28 -3.62 15.13
C PHE A 487 -18.17 -3.73 16.37
N LEU A 488 -17.88 -4.72 17.21
CA LEU A 488 -18.57 -4.89 18.49
C LEU A 488 -17.76 -4.32 19.65
N THR A 489 -18.45 -3.85 20.67
CA THR A 489 -17.84 -3.44 21.93
C THR A 489 -18.51 -4.13 23.11
N ASP A 490 -17.76 -4.25 24.21
CA ASP A 490 -18.27 -4.68 25.50
C ASP A 490 -18.98 -3.55 26.26
N LYS A 491 -19.40 -3.83 27.49
CA LYS A 491 -20.10 -2.87 28.38
C LYS A 491 -19.28 -1.61 28.72
N ASP A 492 -17.95 -1.71 28.68
CA ASP A 492 -17.04 -0.61 28.98
C ASP A 492 -16.62 0.15 27.71
N GLY A 493 -17.11 -0.29 26.54
CA GLY A 493 -16.85 0.33 25.25
C GLY A 493 -15.58 -0.17 24.57
N TYR A 494 -14.90 -1.18 25.10
CA TYR A 494 -13.70 -1.75 24.48
C TYR A 494 -14.07 -2.58 23.26
N PRO A 495 -13.39 -2.37 22.12
CA PRO A 495 -13.57 -3.21 20.93
C PRO A 495 -13.24 -4.67 21.23
N ILE A 496 -13.98 -5.59 20.61
CA ILE A 496 -13.78 -7.04 20.77
C ILE A 496 -13.04 -7.57 19.55
N PRO A 497 -11.72 -7.73 19.63
CA PRO A 497 -10.89 -8.10 18.47
C PRO A 497 -11.07 -9.56 18.03
N THR A 498 -11.74 -10.36 18.83
CA THR A 498 -12.03 -11.77 18.58
C THR A 498 -13.46 -12.03 18.10
N ALA A 499 -14.26 -10.96 17.87
CA ALA A 499 -15.63 -11.11 17.41
C ALA A 499 -15.69 -11.65 15.98
N GLU A 500 -16.55 -12.67 15.78
CA GLU A 500 -16.85 -13.33 14.50
C GLU A 500 -18.36 -13.34 14.22
N ASP A 501 -19.11 -12.48 14.89
CA ASP A 501 -20.57 -12.39 14.81
C ASP A 501 -20.99 -12.11 13.37
N GLU A 502 -22.10 -12.73 12.94
CA GLU A 502 -22.68 -12.53 11.61
C GLU A 502 -23.65 -11.36 11.63
N LEU A 503 -23.37 -10.35 10.83
CA LEU A 503 -24.12 -9.11 10.78
C LEU A 503 -24.93 -8.98 9.48
N GLN A 504 -26.15 -8.41 9.59
CA GLN A 504 -27.04 -8.10 8.47
C GLN A 504 -27.19 -6.59 8.36
N PHE A 505 -27.21 -6.12 7.11
CA PHE A 505 -27.25 -4.70 6.76
C PHE A 505 -28.52 -4.35 5.99
N THR A 506 -29.15 -3.24 6.34
CA THR A 506 -30.29 -2.67 5.60
C THR A 506 -29.98 -1.20 5.33
N VAL A 507 -30.06 -0.78 4.07
CA VAL A 507 -29.89 0.61 3.66
C VAL A 507 -31.19 1.12 3.05
N SER A 508 -31.59 2.32 3.45
CA SER A 508 -32.81 2.97 2.93
C SER A 508 -32.59 4.46 2.72
N GLY A 509 -33.51 5.11 2.00
CA GLY A 509 -33.45 6.54 1.69
C GLY A 509 -32.68 6.85 0.40
N ALA A 510 -31.85 7.89 0.41
CA ALA A 510 -31.14 8.41 -0.76
C ALA A 510 -29.84 7.63 -1.11
N GLY A 511 -29.73 6.37 -0.70
CA GLY A 511 -28.58 5.52 -1.00
C GLY A 511 -28.93 4.04 -1.01
N THR A 512 -27.97 3.22 -1.43
CA THR A 512 -28.10 1.77 -1.55
C THR A 512 -26.89 1.06 -0.95
N PHE A 513 -27.10 -0.18 -0.46
CA PHE A 513 -26.01 -1.08 -0.13
C PHE A 513 -25.21 -1.41 -1.39
N LYS A 514 -23.90 -1.20 -1.34
CA LYS A 514 -23.02 -1.47 -2.49
C LYS A 514 -22.22 -2.75 -2.32
N ALA A 515 -21.55 -2.89 -1.18
CA ALA A 515 -20.70 -4.04 -0.88
C ALA A 515 -20.39 -4.14 0.62
N VAL A 516 -19.87 -5.29 1.04
CA VAL A 516 -19.31 -5.54 2.35
C VAL A 516 -18.05 -6.39 2.24
N CYS A 517 -17.05 -6.14 3.08
CA CYS A 517 -15.82 -6.93 3.14
C CYS A 517 -15.27 -6.96 4.56
N ASN A 518 -14.86 -8.13 5.02
CA ASN A 518 -14.25 -8.31 6.35
C ASN A 518 -12.71 -8.41 6.31
N GLY A 519 -12.12 -8.53 5.11
CA GLY A 519 -10.66 -8.64 4.94
C GLY A 519 -10.07 -10.04 5.18
N ASP A 520 -10.90 -11.04 5.44
CA ASP A 520 -10.45 -12.44 5.57
C ASP A 520 -10.09 -13.02 4.20
N ALA A 521 -8.82 -13.39 4.01
CA ALA A 521 -8.31 -13.95 2.77
C ALA A 521 -8.91 -15.33 2.44
N THR A 522 -9.46 -16.03 3.43
CA THR A 522 -10.06 -17.36 3.29
C THR A 522 -11.58 -17.34 3.15
N SER A 523 -12.23 -16.19 3.40
CA SER A 523 -13.69 -16.09 3.33
C SER A 523 -14.19 -16.22 1.89
N LEU A 524 -15.22 -17.06 1.70
CA LEU A 524 -15.96 -17.22 0.45
C LEU A 524 -17.29 -16.48 0.45
N GLU A 525 -17.55 -15.68 1.48
CA GLU A 525 -18.77 -14.88 1.57
C GLU A 525 -18.85 -13.88 0.41
N SER A 526 -20.07 -13.63 -0.04
CA SER A 526 -20.32 -12.73 -1.15
C SER A 526 -20.24 -11.27 -0.72
N PHE A 527 -19.42 -10.47 -1.39
CA PHE A 527 -19.31 -9.03 -1.13
C PHE A 527 -20.59 -8.23 -1.46
N VAL A 528 -21.49 -8.77 -2.29
CA VAL A 528 -22.71 -8.07 -2.74
C VAL A 528 -23.96 -8.51 -2.00
N LYS A 529 -23.86 -9.43 -1.05
CA LYS A 529 -24.94 -9.76 -0.13
C LYS A 529 -24.86 -8.87 1.11
N PRO A 530 -25.99 -8.30 1.60
CA PRO A 530 -25.99 -7.42 2.76
C PRO A 530 -25.89 -8.20 4.08
N GLN A 531 -24.95 -9.13 4.17
CA GLN A 531 -24.73 -9.99 5.32
C GLN A 531 -23.29 -10.54 5.27
N MET A 532 -22.57 -10.50 6.38
CA MET A 532 -21.20 -11.01 6.47
C MET A 532 -20.78 -11.19 7.93
N LYS A 533 -19.90 -12.15 8.20
CA LYS A 533 -19.25 -12.30 9.51
C LYS A 533 -18.16 -11.26 9.71
N LEU A 534 -17.97 -10.84 10.94
CA LEU A 534 -16.77 -10.10 11.33
C LEU A 534 -15.53 -10.99 11.16
N PHE A 535 -14.40 -10.37 10.85
CA PHE A 535 -13.09 -11.00 10.88
C PHE A 535 -12.15 -10.19 11.74
N SER A 536 -11.54 -10.84 12.74
CA SER A 536 -10.74 -10.14 13.75
C SER A 536 -11.44 -8.86 14.24
N GLY A 537 -12.70 -9.04 14.64
CA GLY A 537 -13.55 -8.02 15.24
C GLY A 537 -14.10 -6.93 14.33
N LYS A 538 -13.80 -6.92 13.00
CA LYS A 538 -14.17 -5.81 12.12
C LYS A 538 -14.63 -6.26 10.73
N LEU A 539 -15.45 -5.43 10.09
CA LEU A 539 -15.73 -5.43 8.66
C LEU A 539 -16.02 -4.01 8.17
N VAL A 540 -16.10 -3.83 6.84
CA VAL A 540 -16.43 -2.54 6.22
C VAL A 540 -17.65 -2.72 5.31
N VAL A 541 -18.69 -1.90 5.54
CA VAL A 541 -19.84 -1.75 4.66
C VAL A 541 -19.61 -0.55 3.73
N THR A 542 -19.90 -0.72 2.45
CA THR A 542 -19.83 0.34 1.44
C THR A 542 -21.25 0.73 1.02
N ILE A 543 -21.59 2.00 1.15
CA ILE A 543 -22.86 2.59 0.73
C ILE A 543 -22.63 3.48 -0.47
N GLN A 544 -23.48 3.38 -1.49
CA GLN A 544 -23.47 4.23 -2.67
C GLN A 544 -24.63 5.21 -2.62
N ALA A 545 -24.35 6.51 -2.84
CA ALA A 545 -25.41 7.51 -3.00
C ALA A 545 -26.24 7.24 -4.26
N SER A 546 -27.52 7.60 -4.21
CA SER A 546 -28.35 7.77 -5.40
C SER A 546 -28.16 9.17 -6.01
N GLU A 547 -28.88 9.48 -7.09
CA GLU A 547 -28.95 10.83 -7.66
C GLU A 547 -29.91 11.75 -6.88
N GLN A 548 -30.59 11.23 -5.85
CA GLN A 548 -31.53 11.98 -5.02
C GLN A 548 -30.84 12.47 -3.76
N LYS A 549 -31.04 13.75 -3.44
CA LYS A 549 -30.62 14.33 -2.16
C LYS A 549 -31.50 13.84 -1.02
N GLY A 550 -30.94 13.67 0.15
CA GLY A 550 -31.68 13.28 1.35
C GLY A 550 -30.90 12.39 2.29
N ASP A 551 -31.61 11.90 3.28
CA ASP A 551 -31.04 11.02 4.28
C ASP A 551 -30.81 9.61 3.75
N ILE A 552 -29.68 9.01 4.15
CA ILE A 552 -29.37 7.60 3.95
C ILE A 552 -29.32 6.97 5.33
N MET A 553 -30.13 5.95 5.56
CA MET A 553 -30.14 5.22 6.84
C MET A 553 -29.51 3.86 6.65
N LEU A 554 -28.44 3.58 7.39
CA LEU A 554 -27.87 2.25 7.56
C LEU A 554 -28.38 1.67 8.89
N LYS A 555 -28.97 0.48 8.83
CA LYS A 555 -29.28 -0.34 10.01
C LYS A 555 -28.47 -1.62 9.97
N VAL A 556 -27.87 -1.97 11.11
CA VAL A 556 -27.06 -3.17 11.32
C VAL A 556 -27.66 -3.98 12.46
N ASN A 557 -27.87 -5.28 12.23
CA ASN A 557 -28.36 -6.20 13.24
C ASN A 557 -27.43 -7.42 13.33
N ASP A 558 -27.22 -7.92 14.52
CA ASP A 558 -26.61 -9.23 14.72
C ASP A 558 -27.65 -10.32 14.42
N VAL A 559 -27.27 -11.28 13.57
CA VAL A 559 -28.18 -12.35 13.11
C VAL A 559 -28.57 -13.28 14.26
N ASN A 560 -27.63 -13.57 15.17
CA ASN A 560 -27.78 -14.52 16.26
C ASN A 560 -28.21 -13.84 17.58
N GLN A 561 -28.00 -12.52 17.70
CA GLN A 561 -28.30 -11.70 18.87
C GLN A 561 -29.12 -10.48 18.44
N PRO A 562 -30.44 -10.65 18.10
CA PRO A 562 -31.25 -9.56 17.51
C PRO A 562 -31.39 -8.31 18.40
N GLN A 563 -31.11 -8.43 19.69
CA GLN A 563 -31.06 -7.29 20.61
C GLN A 563 -29.86 -6.37 20.35
N LEU A 564 -28.81 -6.87 19.69
CA LEU A 564 -27.66 -6.07 19.25
C LEU A 564 -28.00 -5.47 17.88
N SER A 565 -28.28 -4.18 17.87
CA SER A 565 -28.53 -3.42 16.66
C SER A 565 -27.95 -2.02 16.76
N ALA A 566 -27.62 -1.43 15.62
CA ALA A 566 -27.19 -0.04 15.51
C ALA A 566 -27.73 0.60 14.24
N GLU A 567 -27.91 1.91 14.30
CA GLU A 567 -28.35 2.72 13.16
C GLU A 567 -27.41 3.90 12.95
N MET A 568 -27.18 4.27 11.71
CA MET A 568 -26.40 5.44 11.33
C MET A 568 -27.11 6.20 10.20
N ARG A 569 -27.12 7.52 10.34
CA ARG A 569 -27.60 8.44 9.31
C ARG A 569 -26.41 9.04 8.57
N LEU A 570 -26.46 9.02 7.25
CA LEU A 570 -25.60 9.76 6.35
C LEU A 570 -26.45 10.72 5.52
N ILE A 571 -25.84 11.66 4.82
CA ILE A 571 -26.53 12.67 3.99
C ILE A 571 -26.01 12.57 2.56
N ALA A 572 -26.92 12.47 1.58
CA ALA A 572 -26.65 12.70 0.16
C ALA A 572 -27.00 14.15 -0.20
N GLU A 573 -26.04 14.95 -0.68
CA GLU A 573 -26.21 16.39 -1.00
C GLU A 573 -25.84 16.78 -2.44
#